data_b1dccd4992132cf6444f62ec407e3e18
#
_entry.id   b1dccd4992132cf6444f62ec407e3e18
#
_cell.length_a   1.000
_cell.length_b   1.000
_cell.length_c   1.000
_cell.angle_alpha   90.00
_cell.angle_beta   90.00
_cell.angle_gamma   90.00
#
_symmetry.space_group_name_H-M   'P 1'
#
loop_
_entity.id
_entity.type
_entity.pdbx_description
1 polymer ?
#
loop_
_entity_poly.entity_id
_entity_poly.type
_entity_poly.pdbx_seq_one_letter_code
_entity_poly.pdbx_strand_id
1 'polypeptide(L)'
;MTRATNVARAPLRQAQGRLSPAKGQIDRGLLRFPTLPILTLILLTTACGYHTAGHAVTLPANVQTIAIPAFVNQTQTYKIEQKLTAAVVREMVTRTHYRIVNEPSDSADATLRGTVVTTSTSPLTYDSQTGRASSALVVVTARVTLTDRQGKILYQNPSYLFREEYQVSRELSSFFEEDSPALERLSREFARTLVSNVLEGF
;
A
#
# COMPACT_ATOMS: atom_id res chain seq x y z
N MET A 1 -32.80 -42.64 58.15
CA MET A 1 -33.28 -43.86 57.48
C MET A 1 -32.22 -44.14 56.36
N THR A 2 -31.21 -44.94 56.75
CA THR A 2 -31.03 -46.38 56.47
C THR A 2 -31.08 -46.67 54.97
N ARG A 3 -30.05 -47.14 54.31
CA ARG A 3 -29.37 -48.41 54.49
C ARG A 3 -28.08 -48.48 53.58
N ALA A 4 -27.02 -48.97 54.21
CA ALA A 4 -25.82 -49.51 53.60
C ALA A 4 -26.03 -50.96 53.12
N THR A 5 -25.33 -51.41 52.14
CA THR A 5 -24.90 -52.82 51.93
C THR A 5 -23.75 -52.78 50.92
N ASN A 6 -22.53 -53.00 51.21
CA ASN A 6 -21.79 -54.18 51.71
C ASN A 6 -21.52 -55.22 50.60
N VAL A 7 -20.23 -55.34 50.27
CA VAL A 7 -19.39 -56.57 50.21
C VAL A 7 -19.43 -57.40 48.92
N ALA A 8 -18.27 -57.53 48.27
CA ALA A 8 -17.60 -58.82 48.12
C ALA A 8 -16.18 -58.68 47.59
N ARG A 9 -15.23 -59.05 48.45
CA ARG A 9 -13.84 -59.40 48.11
C ARG A 9 -13.82 -60.84 47.58
N ALA A 10 -13.01 -61.15 46.57
CA ALA A 10 -12.47 -62.49 46.32
C ALA A 10 -11.18 -62.43 45.49
N PRO A 11 -10.33 -63.45 45.57
CA PRO A 11 -8.89 -63.21 45.80
C PRO A 11 -7.98 -63.53 44.63
N LEU A 12 -6.70 -63.12 44.85
CA LEU A 12 -5.48 -63.40 44.12
C LEU A 12 -5.36 -64.88 43.64
N ARG A 13 -4.99 -65.02 42.37
CA ARG A 13 -4.31 -66.22 41.90
C ARG A 13 -3.05 -65.82 41.16
N GLN A 14 -1.93 -66.04 41.85
CA GLN A 14 -0.58 -66.06 41.28
C GLN A 14 -0.48 -67.22 40.29
N ALA A 15 0.00 -66.90 39.10
CA ALA A 15 0.57 -67.94 38.21
C ALA A 15 1.94 -67.42 37.76
N GLN A 16 2.95 -67.98 38.40
CA GLN A 16 4.36 -67.87 37.98
C GLN A 16 4.54 -68.71 36.73
N GLY A 17 4.80 -68.07 35.62
CA GLY A 17 5.20 -68.69 34.37
C GLY A 17 6.66 -68.28 34.04
N ARG A 18 7.48 -69.27 33.97
CA ARG A 18 8.95 -69.22 33.77
C ARG A 18 9.35 -68.49 32.50
N LEU A 19 10.29 -67.60 32.65
CA LEU A 19 11.05 -66.93 31.60
C LEU A 19 11.97 -67.95 30.90
N SER A 20 11.86 -67.99 29.58
CA SER A 20 12.91 -68.51 28.69
C SER A 20 13.47 -67.34 27.90
N PRO A 21 14.76 -67.11 27.84
CA PRO A 21 15.32 -66.03 27.02
C PRO A 21 15.41 -66.45 25.55
N ALA A 22 14.51 -65.94 24.75
CA ALA A 22 14.68 -65.98 23.31
C ALA A 22 15.67 -64.92 22.89
N LYS A 23 16.84 -65.33 22.45
CA LYS A 23 17.84 -64.52 21.74
C LYS A 23 17.23 -64.03 20.45
N GLY A 24 16.56 -62.87 20.46
CA GLY A 24 16.14 -62.14 19.27
C GLY A 24 17.33 -61.40 18.70
N GLN A 25 17.79 -61.88 17.59
CA GLN A 25 18.74 -61.25 16.69
C GLN A 25 18.20 -59.93 16.24
N ILE A 26 18.84 -58.84 16.59
CA ILE A 26 18.48 -57.49 16.13
C ILE A 26 18.96 -57.39 14.68
N ASP A 27 18.07 -57.69 13.74
CA ASP A 27 18.26 -57.30 12.37
C ASP A 27 18.28 -55.76 12.29
N ARG A 28 19.49 -55.27 12.11
CA ARG A 28 19.73 -53.86 11.72
C ARG A 28 19.24 -53.70 10.28
N GLY A 29 17.93 -53.92 10.05
CA GLY A 29 17.25 -53.47 8.86
C GLY A 29 17.35 -51.97 8.77
N LEU A 30 18.22 -51.52 7.91
CA LEU A 30 18.43 -50.17 7.51
C LEU A 30 17.08 -49.60 7.03
N LEU A 31 16.29 -48.98 7.94
CA LEU A 31 15.13 -48.18 7.56
C LEU A 31 15.69 -46.95 6.81
N ARG A 32 15.93 -47.14 5.52
CA ARG A 32 16.12 -46.10 4.54
C ARG A 32 14.80 -45.35 4.42
N PHE A 33 14.48 -44.54 5.39
CA PHE A 33 13.41 -43.56 5.20
C PHE A 33 13.83 -42.62 4.06
N PRO A 34 13.00 -42.37 3.07
CA PRO A 34 13.26 -41.37 2.01
C PRO A 34 13.03 -39.98 2.54
N THR A 35 13.67 -39.65 3.68
CA THR A 35 13.59 -38.33 4.31
C THR A 35 14.41 -37.30 3.56
N LEU A 36 15.46 -37.74 2.86
CA LEU A 36 16.33 -36.84 2.10
C LEU A 36 15.60 -36.14 0.93
N PRO A 37 14.80 -36.83 0.08
CA PRO A 37 14.07 -36.15 -1.00
C PRO A 37 12.95 -35.24 -0.48
N ILE A 38 12.32 -35.58 0.65
CA ILE A 38 11.27 -34.74 1.26
C ILE A 38 11.89 -33.47 1.84
N LEU A 39 13.04 -33.56 2.50
CA LEU A 39 13.76 -32.40 3.02
C LEU A 39 14.24 -31.48 1.88
N THR A 40 14.70 -32.06 0.77
CA THR A 40 15.12 -31.29 -0.42
C THR A 40 13.93 -30.60 -1.09
N LEU A 41 12.76 -31.23 -1.13
CA LEU A 41 11.54 -30.66 -1.69
C LEU A 41 11.03 -29.47 -0.85
N ILE A 42 11.13 -29.56 0.49
CA ILE A 42 10.75 -28.46 1.41
C ILE A 42 11.70 -27.27 1.27
N LEU A 43 13.01 -27.49 1.04
CA LEU A 43 13.97 -26.40 0.81
C LEU A 43 13.72 -25.65 -0.51
N LEU A 44 13.16 -26.31 -1.53
CA LEU A 44 12.87 -25.69 -2.82
C LEU A 44 11.61 -24.79 -2.81
N THR A 45 10.72 -24.93 -1.82
CA THR A 45 9.50 -24.13 -1.72
C THR A 45 9.72 -22.77 -1.04
N THR A 46 10.85 -22.51 -0.42
CA THR A 46 11.16 -21.24 0.24
C THR A 46 11.72 -20.17 -0.71
N ALA A 47 11.91 -20.48 -1.97
CA ALA A 47 12.27 -19.52 -3.00
C ALA A 47 11.04 -18.75 -3.52
N CYS A 48 10.17 -18.24 -2.63
CA CYS A 48 9.34 -17.11 -2.96
C CYS A 48 10.27 -15.91 -3.08
N GLY A 49 10.72 -15.67 -4.31
CA GLY A 49 11.47 -14.49 -4.65
C GLY A 49 10.62 -13.24 -4.46
N TYR A 50 10.50 -12.78 -3.21
CA TYR A 50 10.24 -11.39 -2.95
C TYR A 50 11.46 -10.63 -3.46
N HIS A 51 11.44 -10.25 -4.73
CA HIS A 51 12.25 -9.14 -5.16
C HIS A 51 11.72 -7.93 -4.39
N THR A 52 12.44 -7.56 -3.33
CA THR A 52 12.39 -6.19 -2.86
C THR A 52 12.89 -5.35 -4.04
N ALA A 53 11.96 -4.84 -4.83
CA ALA A 53 12.20 -3.76 -5.77
C ALA A 53 12.53 -2.52 -4.92
N GLY A 54 13.70 -2.46 -4.41
CA GLY A 54 14.19 -1.46 -3.48
C GLY A 54 15.61 -1.08 -3.80
N HIS A 55 15.84 -0.68 -5.05
CA HIS A 55 16.80 0.36 -5.27
C HIS A 55 16.00 1.66 -5.10
N ALA A 56 15.89 2.13 -3.85
CA ALA A 56 15.56 3.51 -3.61
C ALA A 56 16.56 4.31 -4.41
N VAL A 57 16.17 4.81 -5.57
CA VAL A 57 16.93 5.84 -6.27
C VAL A 57 16.70 7.08 -5.43
N THR A 58 17.39 7.11 -4.31
CA THR A 58 17.48 8.29 -3.46
C THR A 58 17.91 9.42 -4.39
N LEU A 59 17.19 10.53 -4.36
CA LEU A 59 17.60 11.73 -5.09
C LEU A 59 19.11 11.95 -4.85
N PRO A 60 19.84 12.51 -5.83
CA PRO A 60 21.28 12.72 -5.69
C PRO A 60 21.61 13.34 -4.32
N ALA A 61 22.66 12.88 -3.67
CA ALA A 61 23.03 13.27 -2.30
C ALA A 61 23.24 14.79 -2.13
N ASN A 62 23.44 15.51 -3.22
CA ASN A 62 23.55 16.96 -3.22
C ASN A 62 22.22 17.71 -3.19
N VAL A 63 21.07 17.00 -3.31
CA VAL A 63 19.74 17.61 -3.19
C VAL A 63 19.35 17.66 -1.72
N GLN A 64 19.27 18.85 -1.18
CA GLN A 64 18.81 19.11 0.20
C GLN A 64 17.57 20.00 0.24
N THR A 65 17.43 20.90 -0.75
CA THR A 65 16.32 21.83 -0.83
C THR A 65 15.56 21.62 -2.15
N ILE A 66 14.24 21.41 -2.05
CA ILE A 66 13.36 21.21 -3.19
C ILE A 66 12.36 22.38 -3.25
N ALA A 67 12.34 23.07 -4.38
CA ALA A 67 11.31 24.07 -4.67
C ALA A 67 10.07 23.38 -5.24
N ILE A 68 8.90 23.72 -4.69
CA ILE A 68 7.59 23.23 -5.17
C ILE A 68 6.71 24.47 -5.42
N PRO A 69 6.84 25.10 -6.59
CA PRO A 69 5.95 26.21 -6.96
C PRO A 69 4.51 25.72 -7.13
N ALA A 70 3.56 26.62 -7.07
CA ALA A 70 2.17 26.31 -7.35
C ALA A 70 2.06 25.62 -8.72
N PHE A 71 1.30 24.53 -8.78
CA PHE A 71 1.07 23.80 -10.01
C PHE A 71 0.30 24.66 -11.00
N VAL A 72 0.52 24.42 -12.27
CA VAL A 72 -0.21 25.11 -13.35
C VAL A 72 -1.54 24.38 -13.59
N ASN A 73 -2.64 25.11 -13.65
CA ASN A 73 -3.94 24.57 -13.97
C ASN A 73 -4.33 24.93 -15.41
N GLN A 74 -4.48 23.92 -16.26
CA GLN A 74 -4.95 24.06 -17.65
C GLN A 74 -6.44 23.70 -17.80
N THR A 75 -7.15 23.54 -16.67
CA THR A 75 -8.55 23.09 -16.65
C THR A 75 -9.48 24.18 -16.13
N GLN A 76 -10.79 23.92 -16.20
CA GLN A 76 -11.82 24.80 -15.66
C GLN A 76 -12.09 24.56 -14.16
N THR A 77 -11.50 23.54 -13.56
CA THR A 77 -11.76 23.19 -12.16
C THR A 77 -11.06 24.19 -11.22
N TYR A 78 -11.88 24.89 -10.47
CA TYR A 78 -11.42 25.98 -9.60
C TYR A 78 -10.47 25.52 -8.50
N LYS A 79 -9.31 26.15 -8.40
CA LYS A 79 -8.30 25.93 -7.35
C LYS A 79 -7.77 24.50 -7.19
N ILE A 80 -7.95 23.64 -8.18
CA ILE A 80 -7.44 22.26 -8.10
C ILE A 80 -5.90 22.23 -7.98
N GLU A 81 -5.20 23.14 -8.64
CA GLU A 81 -3.75 23.31 -8.55
C GLU A 81 -3.28 23.60 -7.13
N GLN A 82 -4.05 24.41 -6.39
CA GLN A 82 -3.74 24.75 -5.01
C GLN A 82 -3.89 23.56 -4.08
N LYS A 83 -4.97 22.77 -4.25
CA LYS A 83 -5.22 21.53 -3.47
C LYS A 83 -4.11 20.51 -3.71
N LEU A 84 -3.75 20.26 -4.96
CA LEU A 84 -2.69 19.33 -5.32
C LEU A 84 -1.33 19.80 -4.79
N THR A 85 -0.97 21.05 -5.01
CA THR A 85 0.29 21.62 -4.52
C THR A 85 0.40 21.52 -2.99
N ALA A 86 -0.64 21.93 -2.28
CA ALA A 86 -0.65 21.88 -0.81
C ALA A 86 -0.53 20.45 -0.29
N ALA A 87 -1.18 19.49 -0.93
CA ALA A 87 -1.09 18.08 -0.57
C ALA A 87 0.34 17.53 -0.78
N VAL A 88 0.97 17.85 -1.91
CA VAL A 88 2.35 17.43 -2.22
C VAL A 88 3.35 18.05 -1.25
N VAL A 89 3.25 19.35 -0.97
CA VAL A 89 4.12 20.03 0.01
C VAL A 89 3.99 19.37 1.38
N ARG A 90 2.76 19.12 1.84
CA ARG A 90 2.49 18.47 3.13
C ARG A 90 3.10 17.06 3.19
N GLU A 91 2.91 16.25 2.15
CA GLU A 91 3.43 14.89 2.07
C GLU A 91 4.96 14.88 2.04
N MET A 92 5.59 15.78 1.27
CA MET A 92 7.05 15.93 1.22
C MET A 92 7.62 16.32 2.58
N VAL A 93 7.04 17.31 3.26
CA VAL A 93 7.47 17.75 4.60
C VAL A 93 7.31 16.62 5.64
N THR A 94 6.24 15.83 5.53
CA THR A 94 5.95 14.77 6.51
C THR A 94 6.83 13.53 6.31
N ARG A 95 7.13 13.16 5.08
CA ARG A 95 7.82 11.90 4.75
C ARG A 95 9.30 12.03 4.46
N THR A 96 9.80 13.26 4.29
CA THR A 96 11.18 13.47 3.87
C THR A 96 11.92 14.44 4.79
N HIS A 97 13.23 14.47 4.67
CA HIS A 97 14.11 15.42 5.38
C HIS A 97 14.50 16.62 4.51
N TYR A 98 13.95 16.71 3.29
CA TYR A 98 14.24 17.82 2.39
C TYR A 98 13.61 19.12 2.91
N ARG A 99 14.35 20.20 2.75
CA ARG A 99 13.82 21.52 2.95
C ARG A 99 12.93 21.90 1.77
N ILE A 100 11.65 22.17 2.04
CA ILE A 100 10.69 22.54 1.00
C ILE A 100 10.54 24.06 0.98
N VAL A 101 10.63 24.64 -0.22
CA VAL A 101 10.39 26.05 -0.50
C VAL A 101 9.33 26.20 -1.59
N ASN A 102 8.54 27.28 -1.52
CA ASN A 102 7.40 27.44 -2.43
C ASN A 102 7.78 28.06 -3.78
N GLU A 103 8.95 28.67 -3.88
CA GLU A 103 9.40 29.36 -5.09
C GLU A 103 10.78 28.83 -5.52
N PRO A 104 11.02 28.72 -6.84
CA PRO A 104 12.32 28.44 -7.36
C PRO A 104 13.27 29.57 -6.95
N SER A 105 14.38 29.23 -6.35
CA SER A 105 15.42 30.18 -5.94
C SER A 105 16.80 29.57 -6.21
N ASP A 106 17.82 30.41 -6.24
CA ASP A 106 19.20 29.95 -6.36
C ASP A 106 19.65 29.02 -5.23
N SER A 107 18.88 29.01 -4.12
CA SER A 107 19.11 28.12 -2.98
C SER A 107 18.43 26.75 -3.12
N ALA A 108 17.55 26.56 -4.09
CA ALA A 108 16.90 25.26 -4.34
C ALA A 108 17.81 24.36 -5.17
N ASP A 109 18.01 23.13 -4.73
CA ASP A 109 18.84 22.13 -5.43
C ASP A 109 18.06 21.41 -6.53
N ALA A 110 16.73 21.30 -6.34
CA ALA A 110 15.84 20.75 -7.35
C ALA A 110 14.50 21.50 -7.36
N THR A 111 13.77 21.43 -8.46
CA THR A 111 12.45 22.03 -8.63
C THR A 111 11.44 21.00 -9.12
N LEU A 112 10.38 20.80 -8.35
CA LEU A 112 9.25 19.96 -8.70
C LEU A 112 8.15 20.82 -9.31
N ARG A 113 7.89 20.63 -10.60
CA ARG A 113 6.82 21.32 -11.33
C ARG A 113 5.69 20.36 -11.67
N GLY A 114 4.47 20.78 -11.42
CA GLY A 114 3.25 20.05 -11.79
C GLY A 114 2.36 20.87 -12.71
N THR A 115 1.63 20.18 -13.59
CA THR A 115 0.59 20.77 -14.45
C THR A 115 -0.62 19.87 -14.42
N VAL A 116 -1.77 20.41 -14.03
CA VAL A 116 -3.07 19.74 -14.20
C VAL A 116 -3.50 19.91 -15.65
N VAL A 117 -3.52 18.80 -16.37
CA VAL A 117 -3.75 18.79 -17.83
C VAL A 117 -5.23 18.67 -18.16
N THR A 118 -5.94 17.75 -17.49
CA THR A 118 -7.37 17.55 -17.66
C THR A 118 -8.06 17.26 -16.36
N THR A 119 -9.32 17.70 -16.27
CA THR A 119 -10.27 17.25 -15.25
C THR A 119 -11.59 16.96 -15.95
N SER A 120 -12.24 15.89 -15.53
CA SER A 120 -13.59 15.55 -15.98
C SER A 120 -14.41 15.00 -14.83
N THR A 121 -15.70 15.32 -14.84
CA THR A 121 -16.67 14.75 -13.90
C THR A 121 -17.78 14.13 -14.70
N SER A 122 -18.11 12.88 -14.41
CA SER A 122 -19.17 12.15 -15.08
C SER A 122 -20.05 11.41 -14.08
N PRO A 123 -21.38 11.37 -14.28
CA PRO A 123 -22.25 10.59 -13.42
C PRO A 123 -21.96 9.11 -13.57
N LEU A 124 -21.96 8.38 -12.44
CA LEU A 124 -21.79 6.92 -12.39
C LEU A 124 -23.12 6.22 -12.19
N THR A 125 -23.92 6.70 -11.25
CA THR A 125 -25.20 6.10 -10.91
C THR A 125 -26.30 7.14 -10.92
N TYR A 126 -27.54 6.66 -11.16
CA TYR A 126 -28.71 7.50 -11.18
C TYR A 126 -29.74 6.98 -10.18
N ASP A 127 -30.42 7.89 -9.51
CA ASP A 127 -31.57 7.60 -8.68
C ASP A 127 -32.74 7.16 -9.57
N SER A 128 -33.26 5.97 -9.32
CA SER A 128 -34.31 5.36 -10.15
C SER A 128 -35.67 6.07 -10.07
N GLN A 129 -35.90 6.88 -9.06
CA GLN A 129 -37.17 7.61 -8.86
C GLN A 129 -37.13 9.00 -9.49
N THR A 130 -35.96 9.64 -9.41
CA THR A 130 -35.84 11.04 -9.87
C THR A 130 -35.09 11.19 -11.18
N GLY A 131 -34.38 10.14 -11.64
CA GLY A 131 -33.52 10.19 -12.84
C GLY A 131 -32.27 11.08 -12.66
N ARG A 132 -32.02 11.60 -11.48
CA ARG A 132 -30.84 12.44 -11.20
C ARG A 132 -29.61 11.59 -10.86
N ALA A 133 -28.41 12.12 -11.13
CA ALA A 133 -27.19 11.49 -10.69
C ALA A 133 -27.19 11.35 -9.17
N SER A 134 -26.87 10.17 -8.66
CA SER A 134 -26.70 9.86 -7.23
C SER A 134 -25.24 9.70 -6.85
N SER A 135 -24.35 9.33 -7.78
CA SER A 135 -22.91 9.43 -7.62
C SER A 135 -22.23 9.92 -8.90
N ALA A 136 -21.05 10.50 -8.76
CA ALA A 136 -20.23 10.98 -9.86
C ALA A 136 -18.78 10.59 -9.66
N LEU A 137 -18.06 10.42 -10.77
CA LEU A 137 -16.64 10.14 -10.83
C LEU A 137 -15.92 11.41 -11.29
N VAL A 138 -14.98 11.89 -10.48
CA VAL A 138 -14.00 12.89 -10.89
C VAL A 138 -12.72 12.20 -11.34
N VAL A 139 -12.21 12.60 -12.50
CA VAL A 139 -10.94 12.11 -13.05
C VAL A 139 -10.02 13.30 -13.27
N VAL A 140 -8.80 13.19 -12.78
CA VAL A 140 -7.76 14.23 -12.90
C VAL A 140 -6.53 13.63 -13.54
N THR A 141 -6.02 14.29 -14.57
CA THR A 141 -4.72 13.96 -15.17
C THR A 141 -3.74 15.10 -14.91
N ALA A 142 -2.58 14.75 -14.36
CA ALA A 142 -1.52 15.70 -14.08
C ALA A 142 -0.18 15.24 -14.69
N ARG A 143 0.64 16.20 -15.08
CA ARG A 143 2.04 15.99 -15.49
C ARG A 143 2.94 16.51 -14.39
N VAL A 144 3.99 15.78 -14.07
CA VAL A 144 4.96 16.19 -13.05
C VAL A 144 6.38 16.00 -13.57
N THR A 145 7.26 16.95 -13.26
CA THR A 145 8.68 16.90 -13.60
C THR A 145 9.50 17.45 -12.44
N LEU A 146 10.52 16.71 -11.99
CA LEU A 146 11.53 17.16 -11.05
C LEU A 146 12.84 17.37 -11.81
N THR A 147 13.39 18.56 -11.72
CA THR A 147 14.66 18.92 -12.36
C THR A 147 15.66 19.41 -11.31
N ASP A 148 16.96 19.16 -11.55
CA ASP A 148 18.02 19.77 -10.77
C ASP A 148 18.27 21.24 -11.19
N ARG A 149 19.25 21.91 -10.54
CA ARG A 149 19.65 23.29 -10.90
C ARG A 149 20.13 23.45 -12.34
N GLN A 150 20.73 22.40 -12.92
CA GLN A 150 21.24 22.40 -14.28
C GLN A 150 20.15 22.11 -15.31
N GLY A 151 18.91 21.87 -14.86
CA GLY A 151 17.81 21.50 -15.74
C GLY A 151 17.78 20.02 -16.13
N LYS A 152 18.63 19.19 -15.54
CA LYS A 152 18.59 17.74 -15.74
C LYS A 152 17.35 17.18 -15.08
N ILE A 153 16.61 16.34 -15.81
CA ILE A 153 15.44 15.66 -15.29
C ILE A 153 15.89 14.56 -14.31
N LEU A 154 15.46 14.68 -13.05
CA LEU A 154 15.65 13.68 -12.01
C LEU A 154 14.46 12.72 -11.95
N TYR A 155 13.26 13.23 -12.22
CA TYR A 155 12.04 12.43 -12.27
C TYR A 155 11.05 13.08 -13.25
N GLN A 156 10.31 12.25 -13.98
CA GLN A 156 9.24 12.73 -14.86
C GLN A 156 8.13 11.68 -14.96
N ASN A 157 6.89 12.14 -14.85
CA ASN A 157 5.73 11.39 -15.26
C ASN A 157 4.81 12.29 -16.10
N PRO A 158 4.60 11.99 -17.37
CA PRO A 158 3.82 12.85 -18.27
C PRO A 158 2.31 12.75 -18.03
N SER A 159 1.83 11.70 -17.34
CA SER A 159 0.40 11.42 -17.23
C SER A 159 0.06 10.63 -15.97
N TYR A 160 0.03 11.31 -14.82
CA TYR A 160 -0.62 10.79 -13.64
C TYR A 160 -2.13 10.86 -13.78
N LEU A 161 -2.81 9.74 -13.63
CA LEU A 161 -4.26 9.67 -13.70
C LEU A 161 -4.82 9.19 -12.36
N PHE A 162 -5.67 10.03 -11.75
CA PHE A 162 -6.35 9.76 -10.49
C PHE A 162 -7.86 9.86 -10.66
N ARG A 163 -8.58 9.05 -9.90
CA ARG A 163 -10.03 8.95 -9.95
C ARG A 163 -10.58 8.91 -8.54
N GLU A 164 -11.69 9.62 -8.32
CA GLU A 164 -12.40 9.60 -7.05
C GLU A 164 -13.90 9.62 -7.29
N GLU A 165 -14.63 8.74 -6.62
CA GLU A 165 -16.08 8.75 -6.61
C GLU A 165 -16.62 9.58 -5.45
N TYR A 166 -17.71 10.31 -5.68
CA TYR A 166 -18.42 11.01 -4.64
C TYR A 166 -19.93 10.91 -4.83
N GLN A 167 -20.65 10.98 -3.70
CA GLN A 167 -22.11 10.99 -3.70
C GLN A 167 -22.60 12.40 -3.99
N VAL A 168 -23.59 12.52 -4.89
CA VAL A 168 -24.20 13.80 -5.22
C VAL A 168 -25.36 14.04 -4.24
N SER A 169 -25.27 15.11 -3.44
CA SER A 169 -26.32 15.45 -2.46
C SER A 169 -27.58 15.94 -3.13
N ARG A 170 -28.71 15.72 -2.47
CA ARG A 170 -30.01 16.23 -2.90
C ARG A 170 -30.27 17.66 -2.41
N GLU A 171 -29.43 18.17 -1.50
CA GLU A 171 -29.61 19.51 -0.92
C GLU A 171 -28.90 20.57 -1.76
N LEU A 172 -29.63 21.63 -2.13
CA LEU A 172 -29.10 22.73 -2.94
C LEU A 172 -27.95 23.49 -2.27
N SER A 173 -27.90 23.51 -0.93
CA SER A 173 -26.86 24.16 -0.17
C SER A 173 -25.50 23.45 -0.23
N SER A 174 -25.52 22.12 -0.38
CA SER A 174 -24.31 21.31 -0.46
C SER A 174 -23.83 21.06 -1.88
N PHE A 175 -24.65 21.34 -2.89
CA PHE A 175 -24.35 21.09 -4.30
C PHE A 175 -23.06 21.78 -4.79
N PHE A 176 -22.71 22.95 -4.25
CA PHE A 176 -21.50 23.67 -4.60
C PHE A 176 -20.24 23.23 -3.82
N GLU A 177 -20.40 22.37 -2.82
CA GLU A 177 -19.30 21.91 -1.95
C GLU A 177 -18.94 20.44 -2.12
N GLU A 178 -19.75 19.69 -2.89
CA GLU A 178 -19.67 18.22 -2.92
C GLU A 178 -18.42 17.65 -3.59
N ASP A 179 -17.93 18.31 -4.60
CA ASP A 179 -16.68 17.91 -5.27
C ASP A 179 -15.43 18.21 -4.40
N SER A 180 -15.56 19.15 -3.45
CA SER A 180 -14.43 19.58 -2.64
C SER A 180 -13.86 18.47 -1.74
N PRO A 181 -14.63 17.66 -1.00
CA PRO A 181 -14.13 16.52 -0.26
C PRO A 181 -13.52 15.42 -1.15
N ALA A 182 -14.09 15.18 -2.32
CA ALA A 182 -13.56 14.22 -3.29
C ALA A 182 -12.21 14.68 -3.83
N LEU A 183 -12.10 15.94 -4.23
CA LEU A 183 -10.83 16.53 -4.67
C LEU A 183 -9.78 16.54 -3.54
N GLU A 184 -10.19 16.69 -2.30
CA GLU A 184 -9.27 16.61 -1.15
C GLU A 184 -8.72 15.18 -0.96
N ARG A 185 -9.57 14.14 -1.08
CA ARG A 185 -9.12 12.74 -1.02
C ARG A 185 -8.20 12.40 -2.20
N LEU A 186 -8.60 12.77 -3.40
CA LEU A 186 -7.83 12.61 -4.63
C LEU A 186 -6.46 13.31 -4.51
N SER A 187 -6.42 14.53 -3.99
CA SER A 187 -5.17 15.28 -3.82
C SER A 187 -4.21 14.62 -2.83
N ARG A 188 -4.73 14.01 -1.76
CA ARG A 188 -3.91 13.23 -0.81
C ARG A 188 -3.34 11.97 -1.44
N GLU A 189 -4.15 11.24 -2.21
CA GLU A 189 -3.70 10.03 -2.92
C GLU A 189 -2.65 10.38 -3.98
N PHE A 190 -2.91 11.43 -4.76
CA PHE A 190 -1.94 11.98 -5.70
C PHE A 190 -0.60 12.28 -5.03
N ALA A 191 -0.62 13.01 -3.92
CA ALA A 191 0.58 13.41 -3.19
C ALA A 191 1.36 12.21 -2.68
N ARG A 192 0.68 11.22 -2.08
CA ARG A 192 1.32 9.99 -1.59
C ARG A 192 2.00 9.22 -2.71
N THR A 193 1.29 9.00 -3.81
CA THR A 193 1.82 8.28 -4.97
C THR A 193 2.98 9.03 -5.60
N LEU A 194 2.84 10.35 -5.80
CA LEU A 194 3.90 11.16 -6.37
C LEU A 194 5.17 11.14 -5.51
N VAL A 195 5.03 11.37 -4.20
CA VAL A 195 6.18 11.40 -3.29
C VAL A 195 6.86 10.04 -3.21
N SER A 196 6.09 8.94 -3.15
CA SER A 196 6.67 7.60 -3.22
C SER A 196 7.46 7.39 -4.50
N ASN A 197 6.88 7.72 -5.65
CA ASN A 197 7.55 7.52 -6.94
C ASN A 197 8.82 8.39 -7.09
N VAL A 198 8.78 9.63 -6.59
CA VAL A 198 9.96 10.52 -6.60
C VAL A 198 11.08 9.98 -5.71
N LEU A 199 10.74 9.38 -4.57
CA LEU A 199 11.72 8.82 -3.62
C LEU A 199 12.25 7.45 -4.05
N GLU A 200 11.43 6.67 -4.75
CA GLU A 200 11.72 5.30 -5.16
C GLU A 200 12.22 5.20 -6.61
N GLY A 201 12.14 6.30 -7.38
CA GLY A 201 12.67 6.38 -8.75
C GLY A 201 11.87 5.63 -9.80
N PHE A 202 10.54 5.45 -9.59
CA PHE A 202 9.63 4.81 -10.55
C PHE A 202 8.93 5.81 -11.48
#